data_da22c1054fa40ffa086f796ece701255
#
_entry.id   da22c1054fa40ffa086f796ece701255
#
_cell.length_a   1.000
_cell.length_b   1.000
_cell.length_c   1.000
_cell.angle_alpha   90.00
_cell.angle_beta   90.00
_cell.angle_gamma   90.00
#
_symmetry.space_group_name_H-M   'P 1'
#
loop_
_entity.id
_entity.type
_entity.pdbx_description
1 polymer ?
#
loop_
_entity_poly.entity_id
_entity_poly.type
_entity_poly.pdbx_seq_one_letter_code
_entity_poly.pdbx_strand_id
1 'polypeptide(L)'
;LMMKNKLTLKENLFIGSMLFGLFFGAGNLIFPIHLGQTAGSNVWTANLGFLITAIGLPFLGIIAIGVSKTNGVFEISSRISKIYGYLFTIGLYLVIGPFFALPRLATTSFEIAFSPFISSGTAQALLPIFSILFFGVAWLFSRKPSKILDYIGKFLNPVFLILLGIVVVLAFIRPMGGISHAPVSADYSNSVLLKGFIDGYNTLDALASLAFGIIIVT
;
A
#
# COMPACT_ATOMS: atom_id res chain seq x y z
N LEU A 1 15.50 -13.07 33.75
CA LEU A 1 14.74 -14.05 32.95
C LEU A 1 13.37 -13.45 32.60
N MET A 2 13.27 -12.68 31.52
CA MET A 2 11.96 -12.24 31.01
C MET A 2 11.28 -13.48 30.41
N MET A 3 10.21 -13.91 31.02
CA MET A 3 9.33 -14.92 30.44
C MET A 3 8.76 -14.31 29.14
N LYS A 4 9.14 -14.89 28.01
CA LYS A 4 8.62 -14.56 26.68
C LYS A 4 7.15 -15.03 26.67
N ASN A 5 6.23 -14.19 27.11
CA ASN A 5 4.82 -14.48 26.96
C ASN A 5 4.53 -14.63 25.47
N LYS A 6 4.14 -15.83 25.07
CA LYS A 6 3.70 -16.08 23.69
C LYS A 6 2.44 -15.25 23.47
N LEU A 7 2.42 -14.46 22.41
CA LEU A 7 1.24 -13.70 22.00
C LEU A 7 0.04 -14.65 21.85
N THR A 8 -1.11 -14.25 22.36
CA THR A 8 -2.36 -14.97 22.17
C THR A 8 -2.81 -14.88 20.70
N LEU A 9 -3.68 -15.78 20.28
CA LEU A 9 -4.25 -15.73 18.93
C LEU A 9 -4.94 -14.40 18.64
N LYS A 10 -5.62 -13.82 19.63
CA LYS A 10 -6.27 -12.50 19.49
C LYS A 10 -5.26 -11.38 19.26
N GLU A 11 -4.16 -11.38 20.01
CA GLU A 11 -3.07 -10.40 19.84
C GLU A 11 -2.41 -10.53 18.47
N ASN A 12 -2.15 -11.76 18.01
CA ASN A 12 -1.61 -12.02 16.68
C ASN A 12 -2.55 -11.52 15.57
N LEU A 13 -3.85 -11.77 15.69
CA LEU A 13 -4.86 -11.30 14.73
C LEU A 13 -4.97 -9.77 14.75
N PHE A 14 -4.89 -9.15 15.91
CA PHE A 14 -4.92 -7.70 16.04
C PHE A 14 -3.68 -7.05 15.40
N ILE A 15 -2.48 -7.56 15.68
CA ILE A 15 -1.24 -7.11 15.06
C ILE A 15 -1.29 -7.32 13.54
N GLY A 16 -1.76 -8.47 13.07
CA GLY A 16 -1.94 -8.74 11.64
C GLY A 16 -2.92 -7.77 10.98
N SER A 17 -4.02 -7.44 11.63
CA SER A 17 -4.98 -6.44 11.15
C SER A 17 -4.37 -5.03 11.11
N MET A 18 -3.59 -4.64 12.12
CA MET A 18 -2.87 -3.37 12.12
C MET A 18 -1.84 -3.31 10.98
N LEU A 19 -1.06 -4.37 10.79
CA LEU A 19 -0.12 -4.54 9.68
C LEU A 19 -0.83 -4.32 8.34
N PHE A 20 -1.91 -5.05 8.13
CA PHE A 20 -2.71 -4.92 6.93
C PHE A 20 -3.15 -3.47 6.70
N GLY A 21 -3.72 -2.80 7.72
CA GLY A 21 -4.19 -1.43 7.60
C GLY A 21 -3.10 -0.38 7.38
N LEU A 22 -1.86 -0.65 7.82
CA LEU A 22 -0.72 0.23 7.59
C LEU A 22 -0.16 0.11 6.16
N PHE A 23 -0.17 -1.09 5.59
CA PHE A 23 0.41 -1.35 4.27
C PHE A 23 -0.61 -1.33 3.15
N PHE A 24 -1.87 -1.71 3.40
CA PHE A 24 -2.87 -1.76 2.36
C PHE A 24 -3.36 -0.35 2.00
N GLY A 25 -2.79 0.21 0.94
CA GLY A 25 -3.12 1.53 0.43
C GLY A 25 -3.79 1.48 -0.95
N ALA A 26 -4.01 2.66 -1.55
CA ALA A 26 -4.58 2.79 -2.89
C ALA A 26 -3.77 2.04 -3.96
N GLY A 27 -2.44 1.98 -3.81
CA GLY A 27 -1.57 1.23 -4.72
C GLY A 27 -1.91 -0.25 -4.77
N ASN A 28 -2.21 -0.85 -3.61
CA ASN A 28 -2.54 -2.28 -3.51
C ASN A 28 -3.90 -2.64 -4.11
N LEU A 29 -4.76 -1.66 -4.35
CA LEU A 29 -5.99 -1.85 -5.13
C LEU A 29 -5.75 -1.65 -6.62
N ILE A 30 -5.06 -0.58 -7.00
CA ILE A 30 -4.92 -0.16 -8.39
C ILE A 30 -4.00 -1.11 -9.17
N PHE A 31 -2.79 -1.34 -8.65
CA PHE A 31 -1.76 -2.05 -9.42
C PHE A 31 -2.10 -3.52 -9.71
N PRO A 32 -2.65 -4.32 -8.78
CA PRO A 32 -3.05 -5.69 -9.10
C PRO A 32 -4.18 -5.76 -10.13
N ILE A 33 -5.16 -4.84 -10.04
CA ILE A 33 -6.26 -4.78 -11.00
C ILE A 33 -5.73 -4.39 -12.38
N HIS A 34 -4.92 -3.34 -12.46
CA HIS A 34 -4.30 -2.91 -13.71
C HIS A 34 -3.40 -3.98 -14.32
N LEU A 35 -2.60 -4.66 -13.49
CA LEU A 35 -1.77 -5.78 -13.90
C LEU A 35 -2.64 -6.90 -14.50
N GLY A 36 -3.73 -7.27 -13.83
CA GLY A 36 -4.66 -8.29 -14.34
C GLY A 36 -5.29 -7.91 -15.68
N GLN A 37 -5.63 -6.64 -15.87
CA GLN A 37 -6.23 -6.14 -17.12
C GLN A 37 -5.22 -6.06 -18.28
N THR A 38 -3.96 -5.72 -18.01
CA THR A 38 -2.96 -5.40 -19.04
C THR A 38 -2.00 -6.55 -19.34
N ALA A 39 -1.70 -7.40 -18.36
CA ALA A 39 -0.85 -8.56 -18.53
C ALA A 39 -1.56 -9.71 -19.28
N GLY A 40 -2.88 -9.74 -19.28
CA GLY A 40 -3.66 -10.72 -20.02
C GLY A 40 -3.21 -12.17 -19.72
N SER A 41 -2.89 -12.95 -20.77
CA SER A 41 -2.41 -14.32 -20.61
C SER A 41 -1.08 -14.45 -19.85
N ASN A 42 -0.30 -13.38 -19.74
CA ASN A 42 0.98 -13.33 -19.03
C ASN A 42 0.82 -13.00 -17.53
N VAL A 43 -0.41 -12.92 -17.02
CA VAL A 43 -0.72 -12.48 -15.64
C VAL A 43 0.05 -13.25 -14.56
N TRP A 44 0.28 -14.53 -14.71
CA TRP A 44 0.98 -15.33 -13.71
C TRP A 44 2.45 -14.94 -13.57
N THR A 45 3.14 -14.76 -14.69
CA THR A 45 4.55 -14.31 -14.69
C THR A 45 4.67 -12.89 -14.18
N ALA A 46 3.76 -12.00 -14.60
CA ALA A 46 3.69 -10.63 -14.12
C ALA A 46 3.45 -10.58 -12.60
N ASN A 47 2.50 -11.40 -12.11
CA ASN A 47 2.16 -11.46 -10.69
C ASN A 47 3.32 -11.99 -9.82
N LEU A 48 4.11 -12.94 -10.31
CA LEU A 48 5.32 -13.36 -9.60
C LEU A 48 6.29 -12.20 -9.40
N GLY A 49 6.57 -11.41 -10.45
CA GLY A 49 7.39 -10.20 -10.33
C GLY A 49 6.80 -9.19 -9.34
N PHE A 50 5.50 -8.98 -9.42
CA PHE A 50 4.75 -8.08 -8.53
C PHE A 50 4.88 -8.48 -7.06
N LEU A 51 4.66 -9.76 -6.72
CA LEU A 51 4.71 -10.26 -5.35
C LEU A 51 6.10 -10.14 -4.72
N ILE A 52 7.17 -10.27 -5.52
CA ILE A 52 8.55 -10.09 -5.02
C ILE A 52 8.73 -8.70 -4.41
N THR A 53 8.21 -7.66 -5.06
CA THR A 53 8.39 -6.28 -4.59
C THR A 53 7.26 -5.79 -3.70
N ALA A 54 6.02 -6.12 -4.01
CA ALA A 54 4.87 -5.67 -3.23
C ALA A 54 4.74 -6.37 -1.86
N ILE A 55 5.30 -7.58 -1.71
CA ILE A 55 5.26 -8.33 -0.44
C ILE A 55 6.67 -8.61 0.07
N GLY A 56 7.56 -9.11 -0.79
CA GLY A 56 8.90 -9.53 -0.38
C GLY A 56 9.74 -8.39 0.18
N LEU A 57 9.83 -7.27 -0.52
CA LEU A 57 10.60 -6.11 -0.05
C LEU A 57 10.05 -5.48 1.23
N PRO A 58 8.74 -5.22 1.38
CA PRO A 58 8.19 -4.74 2.64
C PRO A 58 8.48 -5.66 3.82
N PHE A 59 8.36 -6.96 3.61
CA PHE A 59 8.67 -7.95 4.64
C PHE A 59 10.15 -7.89 5.07
N LEU A 60 11.06 -7.80 4.10
CA LEU A 60 12.49 -7.62 4.37
C LEU A 60 12.78 -6.30 5.09
N GLY A 61 12.07 -5.22 4.75
CA GLY A 61 12.18 -3.92 5.42
C GLY A 61 11.81 -4.01 6.91
N ILE A 62 10.70 -4.67 7.25
CA ILE A 62 10.29 -4.88 8.63
C ILE A 62 11.31 -5.73 9.39
N ILE A 63 11.79 -6.84 8.77
CA ILE A 63 12.84 -7.68 9.37
C ILE A 63 14.11 -6.87 9.64
N ALA A 64 14.52 -6.04 8.66
CA ALA A 64 15.73 -5.23 8.81
C ALA A 64 15.63 -4.28 10.02
N ILE A 65 14.47 -3.62 10.20
CA ILE A 65 14.24 -2.76 11.37
C ILE A 65 14.28 -3.60 12.67
N GLY A 66 13.58 -4.74 12.70
CA GLY A 66 13.51 -5.60 13.87
C GLY A 66 14.86 -6.16 14.29
N VAL A 67 15.66 -6.63 13.33
CA VAL A 67 17.00 -7.21 13.59
C VAL A 67 18.02 -6.12 13.95
N SER A 68 17.91 -4.93 13.35
CA SER A 68 18.83 -3.82 13.60
C SER A 68 18.72 -3.24 15.01
N LYS A 69 17.61 -3.50 15.71
CA LYS A 69 17.29 -2.94 17.04
C LYS A 69 17.42 -1.40 17.08
N THR A 70 17.02 -0.73 15.99
CA THR A 70 17.07 0.71 15.85
C THR A 70 15.69 1.32 16.02
N ASN A 71 15.63 2.61 16.34
CA ASN A 71 14.38 3.34 16.52
C ASN A 71 13.80 3.86 15.18
N GLY A 72 14.26 3.35 14.05
CA GLY A 72 13.72 3.67 12.73
C GLY A 72 14.80 3.85 11.66
N VAL A 73 14.34 4.25 10.48
CA VAL A 73 15.17 4.33 9.26
C VAL A 73 16.32 5.32 9.39
N PHE A 74 16.15 6.41 10.12
CA PHE A 74 17.23 7.40 10.31
C PHE A 74 18.42 6.80 11.04
N GLU A 75 18.18 6.03 12.08
CA GLU A 75 19.26 5.42 12.87
C GLU A 75 19.99 4.35 12.04
N ILE A 76 19.25 3.55 11.27
CA ILE A 76 19.84 2.54 10.38
C ILE A 76 20.75 3.21 9.33
N SER A 77 20.22 4.20 8.63
CA SER A 77 20.95 4.88 7.55
C SER A 77 22.12 5.74 8.06
N SER A 78 21.99 6.28 9.27
CA SER A 78 23.07 7.04 9.93
C SER A 78 24.28 6.20 10.31
N ARG A 79 24.17 4.85 10.31
CA ARG A 79 25.34 3.97 10.50
C ARG A 79 26.35 4.07 9.36
N ILE A 80 25.92 4.46 8.17
CA ILE A 80 26.82 4.73 7.03
C ILE A 80 27.46 6.10 7.20
N SER A 81 26.64 7.16 7.30
CA SER A 81 27.04 8.51 7.67
C SER A 81 25.82 9.32 8.09
N LYS A 82 26.03 10.36 8.92
CA LYS A 82 24.93 11.25 9.35
C LYS A 82 24.27 11.97 8.15
N ILE A 83 25.07 12.40 7.17
CA ILE A 83 24.58 13.08 5.97
C ILE A 83 23.68 12.13 5.17
N TYR A 84 24.12 10.89 4.96
CA TYR A 84 23.32 9.87 4.29
C TYR A 84 22.01 9.61 5.05
N GLY A 85 22.08 9.52 6.38
CA GLY A 85 20.90 9.36 7.24
C GLY A 85 19.85 10.47 7.01
N TYR A 86 20.27 11.74 6.98
CA TYR A 86 19.37 12.86 6.69
C TYR A 86 18.80 12.80 5.28
N LEU A 87 19.65 12.66 4.28
CA LEU A 87 19.23 12.65 2.86
C LEU A 87 18.25 11.51 2.59
N PHE A 88 18.57 10.30 3.06
CA PHE A 88 17.73 9.13 2.85
C PHE A 88 16.38 9.28 3.56
N THR A 89 16.38 9.70 4.83
CA THR A 89 15.15 9.84 5.62
C THR A 89 14.27 10.95 5.05
N ILE A 90 14.83 12.10 4.71
CA ILE A 90 14.09 13.22 4.10
C ILE A 90 13.50 12.76 2.76
N GLY A 91 14.30 12.16 1.89
CA GLY A 91 13.86 11.65 0.59
C GLY A 91 12.72 10.65 0.73
N LEU A 92 12.86 9.69 1.67
CA LEU A 92 11.83 8.68 1.96
C LEU A 92 10.50 9.33 2.34
N TYR A 93 10.50 10.24 3.32
CA TYR A 93 9.29 10.89 3.78
C TYR A 93 8.70 11.88 2.78
N LEU A 94 9.51 12.52 1.94
CA LEU A 94 9.00 13.36 0.85
C LEU A 94 8.28 12.53 -0.22
N VAL A 95 8.81 11.36 -0.58
CA VAL A 95 8.19 10.46 -1.56
C VAL A 95 6.88 9.87 -1.01
N ILE A 96 6.89 9.31 0.20
CA ILE A 96 5.68 8.76 0.82
C ILE A 96 4.68 9.88 1.16
N GLY A 97 5.15 11.06 1.49
CA GLY A 97 4.32 12.22 1.82
C GLY A 97 3.89 13.02 0.58
N PRO A 98 4.30 14.30 0.53
CA PRO A 98 3.70 15.29 -0.36
C PRO A 98 3.99 15.09 -1.85
N PHE A 99 5.07 14.37 -2.21
CA PHE A 99 5.49 14.32 -3.62
C PHE A 99 4.81 13.21 -4.40
N PHE A 100 4.42 12.10 -3.76
CA PHE A 100 3.89 10.97 -4.50
C PHE A 100 2.66 10.30 -3.86
N ALA A 101 2.80 9.74 -2.65
CA ALA A 101 1.74 8.89 -2.11
C ALA A 101 0.50 9.68 -1.69
N LEU A 102 0.64 10.82 -1.01
CA LEU A 102 -0.51 11.61 -0.57
C LEU A 102 -1.34 12.18 -1.73
N PRO A 103 -0.75 12.83 -2.76
CA PRO A 103 -1.50 13.25 -3.94
C PRO A 103 -2.23 12.09 -4.61
N ARG A 104 -1.56 10.94 -4.78
CA ARG A 104 -2.15 9.74 -5.36
C ARG A 104 -3.34 9.23 -4.56
N LEU A 105 -3.30 9.27 -3.23
CA LEU A 105 -4.43 8.85 -2.40
C LEU A 105 -5.69 9.68 -2.68
N ALA A 106 -5.56 11.00 -2.75
CA ALA A 106 -6.69 11.89 -3.01
C ALA A 106 -7.24 11.70 -4.43
N THR A 107 -6.37 11.69 -5.46
CA THR A 107 -6.80 11.53 -6.85
C THR A 107 -7.45 10.18 -7.10
N THR A 108 -6.85 9.09 -6.61
CA THR A 108 -7.41 7.75 -6.77
C THR A 108 -8.75 7.60 -6.06
N SER A 109 -8.87 8.10 -4.83
CA SER A 109 -10.14 8.06 -4.10
C SER A 109 -11.24 8.81 -4.86
N PHE A 110 -10.90 9.94 -5.46
CA PHE A 110 -11.81 10.71 -6.29
C PHE A 110 -12.18 9.96 -7.58
N GLU A 111 -11.20 9.40 -8.28
CA GLU A 111 -11.42 8.67 -9.51
C GLU A 111 -12.33 7.46 -9.32
N ILE A 112 -12.10 6.67 -8.27
CA ILE A 112 -12.92 5.48 -7.99
C ILE A 112 -14.33 5.88 -7.54
N ALA A 113 -14.47 6.92 -6.70
CA ALA A 113 -15.75 7.26 -6.10
C ALA A 113 -16.65 8.10 -6.99
N PHE A 114 -16.09 8.98 -7.81
CA PHE A 114 -16.86 10.01 -8.53
C PHE A 114 -16.71 9.96 -10.04
N SER A 115 -15.53 9.67 -10.60
CA SER A 115 -15.31 9.70 -12.05
C SER A 115 -16.31 8.86 -12.87
N PRO A 116 -16.77 7.68 -12.42
CA PRO A 116 -17.74 6.90 -13.18
C PRO A 116 -19.10 7.58 -13.32
N PHE A 117 -19.41 8.57 -12.48
CA PHE A 117 -20.75 9.20 -12.41
C PHE A 117 -20.79 10.62 -12.93
N ILE A 118 -19.65 11.24 -13.29
CA ILE A 118 -19.55 12.64 -13.68
C ILE A 118 -18.79 12.80 -14.99
N SER A 119 -19.05 13.91 -15.71
CA SER A 119 -18.31 14.25 -16.93
C SER A 119 -16.87 14.71 -16.62
N SER A 120 -15.98 14.55 -17.59
CA SER A 120 -14.55 14.91 -17.44
C SER A 120 -14.36 16.40 -17.07
N GLY A 121 -15.18 17.31 -17.61
CA GLY A 121 -15.11 18.73 -17.27
C GLY A 121 -15.53 19.02 -15.84
N THR A 122 -16.57 18.35 -15.34
CA THR A 122 -17.02 18.43 -13.96
C THR A 122 -15.99 17.82 -13.01
N ALA A 123 -15.35 16.71 -13.41
CA ALA A 123 -14.31 16.04 -12.62
C ALA A 123 -13.12 16.98 -12.36
N GLN A 124 -12.65 17.70 -13.38
CA GLN A 124 -11.54 18.65 -13.23
C GLN A 124 -11.85 19.79 -12.25
N ALA A 125 -13.09 20.26 -12.21
CA ALA A 125 -13.51 21.31 -11.27
C ALA A 125 -13.72 20.79 -9.84
N LEU A 126 -14.20 19.55 -9.67
CA LEU A 126 -14.50 18.98 -8.36
C LEU A 126 -13.25 18.39 -7.66
N LEU A 127 -12.27 17.92 -8.40
CA LEU A 127 -11.06 17.30 -7.83
C LEU A 127 -10.33 18.19 -6.81
N PRO A 128 -10.09 19.50 -7.05
CA PRO A 128 -9.48 20.38 -6.06
C PRO A 128 -10.31 20.50 -4.79
N ILE A 129 -11.62 20.65 -4.91
CA ILE A 129 -12.54 20.75 -3.77
C ILE A 129 -12.52 19.48 -2.94
N PHE A 130 -12.61 18.33 -3.62
CA PHE A 130 -12.49 17.02 -2.97
C PHE A 130 -11.15 16.87 -2.25
N SER A 131 -10.04 17.25 -2.89
CA SER A 131 -8.71 17.15 -2.30
C SER A 131 -8.58 17.98 -1.04
N ILE A 132 -9.11 19.21 -1.02
CA ILE A 132 -9.11 20.07 0.17
C ILE A 132 -9.91 19.40 1.31
N LEU A 133 -11.10 18.89 1.01
CA LEU A 133 -11.92 18.18 2.00
C LEU A 133 -11.23 16.91 2.49
N PHE A 134 -10.68 16.11 1.58
CA PHE A 134 -9.97 14.86 1.89
C PHE A 134 -8.81 15.11 2.85
N PHE A 135 -7.93 16.05 2.51
CA PHE A 135 -6.78 16.37 3.38
C PHE A 135 -7.20 17.11 4.64
N GLY A 136 -8.27 17.91 4.60
CA GLY A 136 -8.85 18.53 5.80
C GLY A 136 -9.34 17.49 6.81
N VAL A 137 -10.06 16.47 6.34
CA VAL A 137 -10.52 15.34 7.17
C VAL A 137 -9.33 14.53 7.68
N ALA A 138 -8.37 14.21 6.80
CA ALA A 138 -7.15 13.50 7.20
C ALA A 138 -6.36 14.26 8.28
N TRP A 139 -6.24 15.58 8.15
CA TRP A 139 -5.60 16.42 9.16
C TRP A 139 -6.35 16.41 10.51
N LEU A 140 -7.68 16.48 10.48
CA LEU A 140 -8.48 16.40 11.71
C LEU A 140 -8.25 15.08 12.45
N PHE A 141 -8.19 13.96 11.72
CA PHE A 141 -7.92 12.66 12.32
C PHE A 141 -6.48 12.53 12.82
N SER A 142 -5.50 13.09 12.11
CA SER A 142 -4.09 13.02 12.50
C SER A 142 -3.73 13.78 13.79
N ARG A 143 -4.61 14.68 14.26
CA ARG A 143 -4.42 15.39 15.52
C ARG A 143 -4.44 14.49 16.76
N LYS A 144 -4.99 13.28 16.67
CA LYS A 144 -5.06 12.31 17.79
C LYS A 144 -4.58 10.92 17.32
N PRO A 145 -3.28 10.75 17.08
CA PRO A 145 -2.73 9.56 16.44
C PRO A 145 -3.00 8.26 17.21
N SER A 146 -2.99 8.27 18.53
CA SER A 146 -3.23 7.08 19.35
C SER A 146 -4.64 6.50 19.18
N LYS A 147 -5.65 7.34 18.95
CA LYS A 147 -7.03 6.88 18.70
C LYS A 147 -7.25 6.40 17.28
N ILE A 148 -6.49 6.92 16.32
CA ILE A 148 -6.60 6.53 14.90
C ILE A 148 -6.27 5.06 14.71
N LEU A 149 -5.17 4.57 15.28
CA LEU A 149 -4.75 3.18 15.18
C LEU A 149 -5.83 2.22 15.71
N ASP A 150 -6.49 2.60 16.80
CA ASP A 150 -7.62 1.84 17.33
C ASP A 150 -8.82 1.81 16.38
N TYR A 151 -9.20 2.96 15.79
CA TYR A 151 -10.31 3.04 14.84
C TYR A 151 -10.02 2.28 13.55
N ILE A 152 -8.80 2.39 13.02
CA ILE A 152 -8.37 1.67 11.83
C ILE A 152 -8.41 0.17 12.09
N GLY A 153 -7.77 -0.31 13.15
CA GLY A 153 -7.67 -1.74 13.43
C GLY A 153 -9.00 -2.39 13.83
N LYS A 154 -9.85 -1.68 14.60
CA LYS A 154 -11.08 -2.26 15.15
C LYS A 154 -12.31 -2.11 14.25
N PHE A 155 -12.36 -1.07 13.43
CA PHE A 155 -13.55 -0.76 12.63
C PHE A 155 -13.29 -0.69 11.12
N LEU A 156 -12.35 0.15 10.67
CA LEU A 156 -12.12 0.34 9.24
C LEU A 156 -11.62 -0.93 8.55
N ASN A 157 -10.63 -1.60 9.12
CA ASN A 157 -10.05 -2.79 8.52
C ASN A 157 -11.05 -3.95 8.37
N PRO A 158 -11.83 -4.34 9.39
CA PRO A 158 -12.85 -5.37 9.23
C PRO A 158 -13.88 -5.04 8.15
N VAL A 159 -14.39 -3.81 8.13
CA VAL A 159 -15.35 -3.37 7.09
C VAL A 159 -14.71 -3.45 5.71
N PHE A 160 -13.49 -2.95 5.57
CA PHE A 160 -12.77 -3.00 4.30
C PHE A 160 -12.51 -4.43 3.84
N LEU A 161 -12.08 -5.34 4.72
CA LEU A 161 -11.86 -6.76 4.41
C LEU A 161 -13.14 -7.46 3.96
N ILE A 162 -14.28 -7.14 4.58
CA ILE A 162 -15.58 -7.67 4.17
C ILE A 162 -15.92 -7.19 2.75
N LEU A 163 -15.79 -5.89 2.48
CA LEU A 163 -16.04 -5.32 1.16
C LEU A 163 -15.10 -5.92 0.09
N LEU A 164 -13.82 -6.03 0.39
CA LEU A 164 -12.83 -6.67 -0.48
C LEU A 164 -13.20 -8.14 -0.74
N GLY A 165 -13.59 -8.87 0.31
CA GLY A 165 -14.05 -10.25 0.20
C GLY A 165 -15.27 -10.39 -0.72
N ILE A 166 -16.24 -9.49 -0.62
CA ILE A 166 -17.41 -9.45 -1.52
C ILE A 166 -16.96 -9.25 -2.97
N VAL A 167 -16.07 -8.31 -3.24
CA VAL A 167 -15.56 -8.05 -4.59
C VAL A 167 -14.85 -9.28 -5.15
N VAL A 168 -13.99 -9.93 -4.36
CA VAL A 168 -13.27 -11.15 -4.75
C VAL A 168 -14.25 -12.29 -5.05
N VAL A 169 -15.23 -12.52 -4.19
CA VAL A 169 -16.25 -13.56 -4.38
C VAL A 169 -17.06 -13.29 -5.65
N LEU A 170 -17.47 -12.04 -5.90
CA LEU A 170 -18.19 -11.65 -7.11
C LEU A 170 -17.35 -11.88 -8.37
N ALA A 171 -16.04 -11.61 -8.33
CA ALA A 171 -15.13 -11.85 -9.44
C ALA A 171 -15.05 -13.35 -9.81
N PHE A 172 -15.10 -14.24 -8.81
CA PHE A 172 -15.16 -15.70 -9.05
C PHE A 172 -16.52 -16.19 -9.54
N ILE A 173 -17.61 -15.61 -9.05
CA ILE A 173 -18.98 -16.02 -9.46
C ILE A 173 -19.30 -15.52 -10.87
N ARG A 174 -18.80 -14.34 -11.25
CA ARG A 174 -19.03 -13.72 -12.56
C ARG A 174 -17.71 -13.37 -13.24
N PRO A 175 -16.93 -14.37 -13.70
CA PRO A 175 -15.69 -14.09 -14.41
C PRO A 175 -15.99 -13.38 -15.73
N MET A 176 -15.21 -12.33 -16.03
CA MET A 176 -15.38 -11.53 -17.26
C MET A 176 -14.75 -12.19 -18.51
N GLY A 177 -14.19 -13.39 -18.39
CA GLY A 177 -13.60 -14.13 -19.49
C GLY A 177 -12.50 -15.09 -19.04
N GLY A 178 -11.97 -15.87 -20.00
CA GLY A 178 -10.87 -16.80 -19.75
C GLY A 178 -9.51 -16.10 -19.80
N ILE A 179 -8.69 -16.32 -18.78
CA ILE A 179 -7.34 -15.71 -18.66
C ILE A 179 -6.43 -16.10 -19.85
N SER A 180 -6.55 -17.34 -20.35
CA SER A 180 -5.69 -17.87 -21.43
C SER A 180 -5.82 -17.14 -22.77
N HIS A 181 -6.93 -16.46 -23.01
CA HIS A 181 -7.21 -15.74 -24.26
C HIS A 181 -7.25 -14.21 -24.06
N ALA A 182 -6.95 -13.72 -22.86
CA ALA A 182 -6.94 -12.30 -22.59
C ALA A 182 -5.81 -11.60 -23.35
N PRO A 183 -6.08 -10.45 -23.99
CA PRO A 183 -5.07 -9.73 -24.76
C PRO A 183 -3.95 -9.21 -23.84
N VAL A 184 -2.72 -9.28 -24.34
CA VAL A 184 -1.53 -8.77 -23.65
C VAL A 184 -1.21 -7.39 -24.18
N SER A 185 -1.08 -6.40 -23.29
CA SER A 185 -0.66 -5.05 -23.68
C SER A 185 0.83 -5.01 -24.09
N ALA A 186 1.22 -3.98 -24.84
CA ALA A 186 2.60 -3.78 -25.25
C ALA A 186 3.60 -3.78 -24.07
N ASP A 187 3.19 -3.23 -22.93
CA ASP A 187 4.01 -3.15 -21.71
C ASP A 187 4.33 -4.51 -21.11
N TYR A 188 3.45 -5.50 -21.31
CA TYR A 188 3.61 -6.87 -20.82
C TYR A 188 3.96 -7.89 -21.90
N SER A 189 4.28 -7.44 -23.13
CA SER A 189 4.73 -8.31 -24.23
C SER A 189 6.18 -8.76 -24.07
N ASN A 190 7.04 -7.85 -23.56
CA ASN A 190 8.46 -8.10 -23.32
C ASN A 190 8.78 -7.89 -21.85
N SER A 191 9.69 -8.71 -21.28
CA SER A 191 10.17 -8.55 -19.90
C SER A 191 9.03 -8.54 -18.85
N VAL A 192 8.07 -9.44 -19.02
CA VAL A 192 6.83 -9.55 -18.21
C VAL A 192 7.11 -9.54 -16.70
N LEU A 193 8.09 -10.34 -16.26
CA LEU A 193 8.46 -10.44 -14.85
C LEU A 193 9.02 -9.11 -14.32
N LEU A 194 9.86 -8.43 -15.11
CA LEU A 194 10.45 -7.14 -14.73
C LEU A 194 9.38 -6.05 -14.65
N LYS A 195 8.43 -6.02 -15.60
CA LYS A 195 7.31 -5.08 -15.54
C LYS A 195 6.46 -5.30 -14.29
N GLY A 196 6.10 -6.55 -13.98
CA GLY A 196 5.43 -6.89 -12.75
C GLY A 196 6.21 -6.48 -11.50
N PHE A 197 7.52 -6.69 -11.48
CA PHE A 197 8.42 -6.26 -10.40
C PHE A 197 8.39 -4.73 -10.19
N ILE A 198 8.43 -3.95 -11.27
CA ILE A 198 8.34 -2.48 -11.20
C ILE A 198 6.97 -2.06 -10.69
N ASP A 199 5.89 -2.67 -11.18
CA ASP A 199 4.53 -2.32 -10.75
C ASP A 199 4.28 -2.69 -9.28
N GLY A 200 4.85 -3.79 -8.79
CA GLY A 200 4.84 -4.12 -7.37
C GLY A 200 5.63 -3.13 -6.51
N TYR A 201 6.76 -2.64 -7.00
CA TYR A 201 7.52 -1.59 -6.32
C TYR A 201 6.76 -0.26 -6.27
N ASN A 202 5.98 0.06 -7.31
CA ASN A 202 5.16 1.27 -7.39
C ASN A 202 3.98 1.30 -6.41
N THR A 203 3.68 0.21 -5.70
CA THR A 203 2.76 0.24 -4.55
C THR A 203 3.30 1.11 -3.42
N LEU A 204 4.62 1.31 -3.36
CA LEU A 204 5.39 2.02 -2.34
C LEU A 204 5.47 1.32 -0.97
N ASP A 205 5.00 0.08 -0.87
CA ASP A 205 4.99 -0.67 0.39
C ASP A 205 6.40 -0.95 0.90
N ALA A 206 7.38 -1.14 0.00
CA ALA A 206 8.78 -1.27 0.37
C ALA A 206 9.31 -0.03 1.11
N LEU A 207 8.95 1.17 0.63
CA LEU A 207 9.31 2.42 1.28
C LEU A 207 8.51 2.62 2.57
N ALA A 208 7.21 2.28 2.55
CA ALA A 208 6.34 2.33 3.72
C ALA A 208 6.85 1.44 4.85
N SER A 209 7.40 0.26 4.54
CA SER A 209 7.98 -0.65 5.54
C SER A 209 9.15 -0.03 6.29
N LEU A 210 9.97 0.77 5.63
CA LEU A 210 11.07 1.50 6.25
C LEU A 210 10.59 2.70 7.07
N ALA A 211 9.53 3.38 6.63
CA ALA A 211 8.98 4.54 7.32
C ALA A 211 8.16 4.16 8.56
N PHE A 212 7.34 3.11 8.46
CA PHE A 212 6.35 2.74 9.47
C PHE A 212 6.64 1.40 10.16
N GLY A 213 7.61 0.63 9.68
CA GLY A 213 7.94 -0.68 10.25
C GLY A 213 8.31 -0.64 11.73
N ILE A 214 8.83 0.48 12.22
CA ILE A 214 9.14 0.66 13.64
C ILE A 214 7.90 0.56 14.53
N ILE A 215 6.74 1.02 14.06
CA ILE A 215 5.47 0.97 14.81
C ILE A 215 5.03 -0.47 15.12
N ILE A 216 5.52 -1.42 14.33
CA ILE A 216 5.16 -2.84 14.43
C ILE A 216 6.15 -3.59 15.32
N VAL A 217 7.40 -3.15 15.35
CA VAL A 217 8.50 -3.84 16.03
C VAL A 217 8.66 -3.38 17.47
N THR A 218 8.15 -2.20 17.81
CA THR A 218 8.14 -1.64 19.17
C THR A 218 6.84 -1.90 19.90
#